data_290ffb29c649f3064facef9288e8ee04
#
_entry.id   290ffb29c649f3064facef9288e8ee04
#
_cell.length_a   1.000
_cell.length_b   1.000
_cell.length_c   1.000
_cell.angle_alpha   90.00
_cell.angle_beta   90.00
_cell.angle_gamma   90.00
#
_symmetry.space_group_name_H-M   'P 1'
#
loop_
_entity.id
_entity.type
_entity.pdbx_description
1 polymer ?
#
loop_
_entity_poly.entity_id
_entity_poly.type
_entity_poly.pdbx_seq_one_letter_code
_entity_poly.pdbx_strand_id
1 'polypeptide(L)'
;MAGNTFGNIFKLTTFGESHGPALGGVIDGCPSGIELDLDFIESEMQRRKPGQSSIVTQRKEEDSVQFYSGIFEGKTTGTPIGFLIHNKDQKSKDYSHIKDTYRPSHADFVYDKKYGHRDYRGGGRSSARETASRVVAGAIAKLILKEIKITAHVTSVGNIKVDAHYSKLDFSTIENNPVRCADPKTAIEMENFIKQIRKEGDTVGGEVSCVIENCPIGLGEPVFDKLHAELGKAMLSINAVKGFEYGSGFDGSKLKGSQHNDSFNSDGKTETNNSGGIQGGISNGMDIYFNVAFKPVATIMKSQKTIDSNNNEVEMKGKGRHDPCVVPRAVPIVEAMAALVLVDYLLINKLYK
;
A
#
# COMPACT_ATOMS: atom_id res chain seq x y z
N MET A 1 -11.67 4.22 -19.52
CA MET A 1 -12.17 4.54 -18.14
C MET A 1 -11.11 5.33 -17.38
N ALA A 2 -11.52 6.27 -16.55
CA ALA A 2 -10.59 6.98 -15.69
C ALA A 2 -10.08 6.06 -14.57
N GLY A 3 -8.75 6.06 -14.29
CA GLY A 3 -8.11 5.16 -13.33
C GLY A 3 -8.26 5.56 -11.86
N ASN A 4 -9.45 6.00 -11.44
CA ASN A 4 -9.72 6.47 -10.07
C ASN A 4 -10.65 5.52 -9.28
N THR A 5 -11.05 4.40 -9.88
CA THR A 5 -11.91 3.38 -9.28
C THR A 5 -11.19 2.04 -9.29
N PHE A 6 -11.23 1.32 -8.16
CA PHE A 6 -10.67 -0.02 -7.96
C PHE A 6 -11.78 -0.96 -7.44
N GLY A 7 -11.74 -2.25 -7.82
CA GLY A 7 -12.70 -3.29 -7.46
C GLY A 7 -13.82 -3.49 -8.49
N ASN A 8 -14.49 -4.64 -8.42
CA ASN A 8 -15.58 -5.06 -9.33
C ASN A 8 -16.95 -4.97 -8.65
N ILE A 9 -17.11 -5.59 -7.47
CA ILE A 9 -18.31 -5.51 -6.62
C ILE A 9 -18.09 -4.49 -5.51
N PHE A 10 -17.05 -4.70 -4.67
CA PHE A 10 -16.65 -3.74 -3.66
C PHE A 10 -15.74 -2.69 -4.30
N LYS A 11 -16.33 -1.58 -4.73
CA LYS A 11 -15.64 -0.53 -5.49
C LYS A 11 -15.24 0.63 -4.62
N LEU A 12 -14.00 1.07 -4.76
CA LEU A 12 -13.51 2.31 -4.18
C LEU A 12 -13.21 3.31 -5.30
N THR A 13 -13.92 4.43 -5.34
CA THR A 13 -13.55 5.59 -6.17
C THR A 13 -12.94 6.66 -5.28
N THR A 14 -11.70 7.10 -5.57
CA THR A 14 -11.00 8.14 -4.79
C THR A 14 -10.91 9.46 -5.53
N PHE A 15 -10.94 10.56 -4.79
CA PHE A 15 -10.78 11.93 -5.29
C PHE A 15 -9.99 12.81 -4.30
N GLY A 16 -9.73 14.04 -4.71
CA GLY A 16 -8.96 15.01 -3.93
C GLY A 16 -7.45 14.91 -4.15
N GLU A 17 -6.72 15.90 -3.68
CA GLU A 17 -5.30 16.08 -3.94
C GLU A 17 -4.53 16.41 -2.67
N SER A 18 -3.22 16.12 -2.68
CA SER A 18 -2.36 16.22 -1.48
C SER A 18 -2.29 17.62 -0.85
N HIS A 19 -2.53 18.66 -1.64
CA HIS A 19 -2.54 20.08 -1.23
C HIS A 19 -3.87 20.76 -1.57
N GLY A 20 -4.90 20.00 -1.96
CA GLY A 20 -6.29 20.45 -1.99
C GLY A 20 -6.91 20.54 -0.59
N PRO A 21 -8.17 20.95 -0.46
CA PRO A 21 -8.85 21.08 0.83
C PRO A 21 -9.05 19.74 1.54
N ALA A 22 -9.29 18.68 0.79
CA ALA A 22 -9.55 17.35 1.32
C ALA A 22 -9.19 16.25 0.32
N LEU A 23 -9.07 15.03 0.84
CA LEU A 23 -9.16 13.78 0.11
C LEU A 23 -10.50 13.13 0.45
N GLY A 24 -10.98 12.24 -0.40
CA GLY A 24 -12.17 11.47 -0.10
C GLY A 24 -12.30 10.25 -0.97
N GLY A 25 -13.37 9.52 -0.71
CA GLY A 25 -13.74 8.36 -1.50
C GLY A 25 -15.22 8.05 -1.40
N VAL A 26 -15.66 7.25 -2.36
CA VAL A 26 -16.96 6.60 -2.34
C VAL A 26 -16.70 5.11 -2.43
N ILE A 27 -17.22 4.36 -1.46
CA ILE A 27 -17.24 2.90 -1.47
C ILE A 27 -18.64 2.48 -1.92
N ASP A 28 -18.72 1.72 -3.00
CA ASP A 28 -19.97 1.16 -3.52
C ASP A 28 -19.92 -0.36 -3.48
N GLY A 29 -21.07 -1.03 -3.35
CA GLY A 29 -21.15 -2.49 -3.26
C GLY A 29 -20.76 -3.08 -1.90
N CYS A 30 -20.65 -2.26 -0.84
CA CYS A 30 -20.50 -2.75 0.52
C CYS A 30 -21.80 -3.42 0.98
N PRO A 31 -21.76 -4.66 1.49
CA PRO A 31 -22.96 -5.34 2.03
C PRO A 31 -23.63 -4.52 3.14
N SER A 32 -24.96 -4.61 3.23
CA SER A 32 -25.74 -4.01 4.32
C SER A 32 -25.52 -4.78 5.63
N GLY A 33 -25.68 -4.06 6.77
CA GLY A 33 -25.65 -4.65 8.10
C GLY A 33 -24.27 -4.95 8.67
N ILE A 34 -23.20 -4.51 8.02
CA ILE A 34 -21.84 -4.61 8.57
C ILE A 34 -21.72 -3.60 9.70
N GLU A 35 -21.39 -4.07 10.89
CA GLU A 35 -21.08 -3.22 12.04
C GLU A 35 -19.77 -2.48 11.80
N LEU A 36 -19.83 -1.15 11.88
CA LEU A 36 -18.70 -0.28 11.57
C LEU A 36 -17.96 0.08 12.87
N ASP A 37 -16.84 -0.58 13.11
CA ASP A 37 -15.94 -0.24 14.21
C ASP A 37 -15.11 1.00 13.83
N LEU A 38 -15.54 2.16 14.32
CA LEU A 38 -14.89 3.45 14.06
C LEU A 38 -13.51 3.54 14.72
N ASP A 39 -13.32 2.93 15.89
CA ASP A 39 -12.05 2.92 16.60
C ASP A 39 -11.02 2.08 15.84
N PHE A 40 -11.45 0.96 15.27
CA PHE A 40 -10.62 0.15 14.38
C PHE A 40 -10.21 0.93 13.13
N ILE A 41 -11.16 1.60 12.45
CA ILE A 41 -10.85 2.42 11.27
C ILE A 41 -9.86 3.53 11.63
N GLU A 42 -10.07 4.22 12.75
CA GLU A 42 -9.14 5.24 13.23
C GLU A 42 -7.75 4.66 13.51
N SER A 43 -7.66 3.47 14.13
CA SER A 43 -6.38 2.80 14.40
C SER A 43 -5.60 2.51 13.12
N GLU A 44 -6.25 2.02 12.07
CA GLU A 44 -5.64 1.79 10.76
C GLU A 44 -5.16 3.10 10.12
N MET A 45 -5.94 4.17 10.25
CA MET A 45 -5.54 5.50 9.80
C MET A 45 -4.35 6.04 10.57
N GLN A 46 -4.29 5.81 11.89
CA GLN A 46 -3.16 6.19 12.73
C GLN A 46 -1.87 5.46 12.31
N ARG A 47 -1.95 4.17 11.96
CA ARG A 47 -0.81 3.39 11.43
C ARG A 47 -0.26 3.98 10.11
N ARG A 48 -1.11 4.58 9.26
CA ARG A 48 -0.72 5.16 7.98
C ARG A 48 -0.23 6.60 8.06
N LYS A 49 -0.73 7.42 8.96
CA LYS A 49 -0.51 8.88 8.98
C LYS A 49 0.97 9.26 8.98
N PRO A 50 1.33 10.47 8.50
CA PRO A 50 2.70 10.99 8.60
C PRO A 50 3.03 11.43 10.04
N GLY A 51 4.33 11.62 10.34
CA GLY A 51 4.77 12.21 11.60
C GLY A 51 4.81 11.26 12.80
N GLN A 52 4.79 9.94 12.59
CA GLN A 52 4.72 8.95 13.68
C GLN A 52 6.05 8.73 14.40
N SER A 53 7.18 8.98 13.77
CA SER A 53 8.51 8.69 14.32
C SER A 53 9.59 9.60 13.72
N SER A 54 10.81 9.49 14.27
CA SER A 54 11.98 10.23 13.77
C SER A 54 12.44 9.80 12.37
N ILE A 55 12.04 8.64 11.88
CA ILE A 55 12.45 8.07 10.59
C ILE A 55 11.44 8.33 9.45
N VAL A 56 10.37 9.06 9.71
CA VAL A 56 9.37 9.45 8.70
C VAL A 56 9.27 10.96 8.55
N THR A 57 8.48 11.42 7.59
CA THR A 57 8.23 12.86 7.35
C THR A 57 7.72 13.57 8.59
N GLN A 58 8.08 14.85 8.73
CA GLN A 58 7.63 15.71 9.83
C GLN A 58 6.28 16.41 9.57
N ARG A 59 5.61 16.10 8.46
CA ARG A 59 4.23 16.56 8.20
C ARG A 59 3.32 15.97 9.29
N LYS A 60 2.39 16.78 9.80
CA LYS A 60 1.43 16.36 10.82
C LYS A 60 0.01 16.48 10.27
N GLU A 61 -0.66 15.36 10.14
CA GLU A 61 -2.06 15.30 9.73
C GLU A 61 -2.83 14.49 10.79
N GLU A 62 -4.03 14.89 11.09
CA GLU A 62 -4.89 14.13 12.00
C GLU A 62 -5.44 12.88 11.32
N ASP A 63 -5.73 12.99 10.01
CA ASP A 63 -6.32 11.94 9.16
C ASP A 63 -7.69 11.44 9.66
N SER A 64 -8.39 12.28 10.42
CA SER A 64 -9.75 12.00 10.89
C SER A 64 -10.70 11.82 9.70
N VAL A 65 -11.49 10.74 9.73
CA VAL A 65 -12.43 10.39 8.67
C VAL A 65 -13.81 10.88 9.04
N GLN A 66 -14.47 11.57 8.10
CA GLN A 66 -15.88 11.98 8.22
C GLN A 66 -16.71 11.22 7.20
N PHE A 67 -17.69 10.47 7.68
CA PHE A 67 -18.65 9.75 6.85
C PHE A 67 -19.90 10.60 6.60
N TYR A 68 -20.41 10.60 5.36
CA TYR A 68 -21.53 11.42 4.92
C TYR A 68 -22.73 10.61 4.43
N SER A 69 -22.56 9.34 4.12
CA SER A 69 -23.63 8.46 3.63
C SER A 69 -23.30 7.00 3.84
N GLY A 70 -24.27 6.12 3.65
CA GLY A 70 -24.11 4.67 3.66
C GLY A 70 -24.02 4.03 5.04
N ILE A 71 -24.24 4.80 6.12
CA ILE A 71 -24.17 4.35 7.51
C ILE A 71 -25.41 4.83 8.28
N PHE A 72 -26.03 3.94 9.03
CA PHE A 72 -27.13 4.24 9.93
C PHE A 72 -27.00 3.39 11.20
N GLU A 73 -27.12 4.03 12.37
CA GLU A 73 -26.99 3.38 13.69
C GLU A 73 -25.74 2.47 13.81
N GLY A 74 -24.59 2.96 13.32
CA GLY A 74 -23.31 2.24 13.38
C GLY A 74 -23.15 1.08 12.39
N LYS A 75 -24.11 0.88 11.47
CA LYS A 75 -24.07 -0.21 10.47
C LYS A 75 -24.17 0.34 9.05
N THR A 76 -23.58 -0.40 8.12
CA THR A 76 -23.69 -0.11 6.68
C THR A 76 -25.12 -0.35 6.19
N THR A 77 -25.59 0.47 5.26
CA THR A 77 -26.95 0.39 4.70
C THR A 77 -27.04 -0.34 3.36
N GLY A 78 -25.90 -0.71 2.77
CA GLY A 78 -25.83 -1.27 1.41
C GLY A 78 -25.85 -0.21 0.30
N THR A 79 -26.01 1.07 0.65
CA THR A 79 -25.90 2.21 -0.28
C THR A 79 -24.47 2.78 -0.26
N PRO A 80 -24.08 3.64 -1.22
CA PRO A 80 -22.72 4.16 -1.28
C PRO A 80 -22.26 4.86 0.00
N ILE A 81 -21.08 4.47 0.51
CA ILE A 81 -20.44 5.08 1.68
C ILE A 81 -19.54 6.20 1.19
N GLY A 82 -19.96 7.44 1.38
CA GLY A 82 -19.17 8.63 1.07
C GLY A 82 -18.41 9.13 2.29
N PHE A 83 -17.11 9.45 2.11
CA PHE A 83 -16.27 9.96 3.21
C PHE A 83 -15.26 11.01 2.74
N LEU A 84 -14.83 11.87 3.68
CA LEU A 84 -13.82 12.91 3.49
C LEU A 84 -12.76 12.84 4.59
N ILE A 85 -11.53 13.26 4.23
CA ILE A 85 -10.38 13.44 5.09
C ILE A 85 -9.79 14.82 4.80
N HIS A 86 -9.92 15.76 5.72
CA HIS A 86 -9.44 17.13 5.53
C HIS A 86 -7.91 17.22 5.58
N ASN A 87 -7.32 18.04 4.71
CA ASN A 87 -5.91 18.38 4.77
C ASN A 87 -5.73 19.61 5.69
N LYS A 88 -4.98 19.45 6.80
CA LYS A 88 -4.77 20.52 7.79
C LYS A 88 -3.36 21.14 7.75
N ASP A 89 -2.32 20.35 7.42
CA ASP A 89 -0.91 20.80 7.43
C ASP A 89 -0.30 20.85 6.02
N GLN A 90 -1.07 21.33 5.05
CA GLN A 90 -0.56 21.60 3.72
C GLN A 90 0.21 22.94 3.68
N LYS A 91 1.42 22.94 3.08
CA LYS A 91 2.24 24.14 2.89
C LYS A 91 2.53 24.36 1.41
N SER A 92 1.55 24.90 0.70
CA SER A 92 1.63 25.12 -0.76
C SER A 92 2.80 26.02 -1.17
N LYS A 93 3.24 26.94 -0.29
CA LYS A 93 4.40 27.82 -0.50
C LYS A 93 5.72 27.05 -0.66
N ASP A 94 5.84 25.84 -0.09
CA ASP A 94 7.03 25.02 -0.20
C ASP A 94 7.31 24.50 -1.62
N TYR A 95 6.36 24.66 -2.54
CA TYR A 95 6.42 24.13 -3.91
C TYR A 95 6.57 25.19 -5.01
N SER A 96 6.62 26.48 -4.67
CA SER A 96 6.73 27.56 -5.65
C SER A 96 7.98 27.46 -6.54
N HIS A 97 9.10 26.94 -6.00
CA HIS A 97 10.36 26.77 -6.70
C HIS A 97 10.36 25.66 -7.77
N ILE A 98 9.34 24.78 -7.77
CA ILE A 98 9.19 23.71 -8.77
C ILE A 98 8.02 23.95 -9.74
N LYS A 99 7.48 25.16 -9.77
CA LYS A 99 6.40 25.53 -10.68
C LYS A 99 6.74 25.21 -12.12
N ASP A 100 7.91 25.63 -12.54
CA ASP A 100 8.39 25.52 -13.91
C ASP A 100 9.56 24.52 -14.07
N THR A 101 9.80 23.66 -13.05
CA THR A 101 10.89 22.68 -13.04
C THR A 101 10.34 21.30 -12.70
N TYR A 102 10.89 20.25 -13.30
CA TYR A 102 10.43 18.88 -13.09
C TYR A 102 11.37 18.11 -12.16
N ARG A 103 10.81 17.53 -11.10
CA ARG A 103 11.58 16.68 -10.19
C ARG A 103 11.97 15.37 -10.87
N PRO A 104 13.26 14.97 -10.87
CA PRO A 104 13.68 13.67 -11.38
C PRO A 104 12.88 12.52 -10.75
N SER A 105 12.44 11.56 -11.58
CA SER A 105 11.67 10.37 -11.14
C SER A 105 10.33 10.66 -10.44
N HIS A 106 9.85 11.91 -10.46
CA HIS A 106 8.51 12.30 -10.00
C HIS A 106 7.53 12.39 -11.17
N ALA A 107 6.23 12.48 -10.87
CA ALA A 107 5.19 12.53 -11.91
C ALA A 107 5.03 13.92 -12.58
N ASP A 108 5.79 14.93 -12.20
CA ASP A 108 5.61 16.31 -12.63
C ASP A 108 5.57 16.45 -14.15
N PHE A 109 6.61 15.94 -14.84
CA PHE A 109 6.73 15.99 -16.30
C PHE A 109 5.59 15.25 -17.01
N VAL A 110 5.32 14.01 -16.61
CA VAL A 110 4.31 13.19 -17.28
C VAL A 110 2.90 13.71 -17.05
N TYR A 111 2.62 14.35 -15.93
CA TYR A 111 1.33 15.00 -15.67
C TYR A 111 1.13 16.23 -16.54
N ASP A 112 2.17 17.06 -16.65
CA ASP A 112 2.16 18.25 -17.49
C ASP A 112 1.93 17.88 -18.96
N LYS A 113 2.68 16.90 -19.46
CA LYS A 113 2.55 16.43 -20.86
C LYS A 113 1.22 15.72 -21.14
N LYS A 114 0.68 14.98 -20.18
CA LYS A 114 -0.58 14.24 -20.36
C LYS A 114 -1.81 15.13 -20.29
N TYR A 115 -1.85 16.06 -19.32
CA TYR A 115 -3.05 16.83 -19.02
C TYR A 115 -2.99 18.27 -19.51
N GLY A 116 -1.80 18.78 -19.91
CA GLY A 116 -1.60 20.16 -20.36
C GLY A 116 -1.74 21.24 -19.29
N HIS A 117 -2.19 20.84 -18.09
CA HIS A 117 -2.37 21.71 -16.93
C HIS A 117 -2.07 20.94 -15.65
N ARG A 118 -1.15 21.45 -14.83
CA ARG A 118 -0.68 20.79 -13.61
C ARG A 118 -0.82 21.71 -12.40
N ASP A 119 -1.41 21.24 -11.33
CA ASP A 119 -1.26 21.86 -10.02
C ASP A 119 0.13 21.52 -9.47
N TYR A 120 1.04 22.48 -9.47
CA TYR A 120 2.42 22.32 -8.99
C TYR A 120 2.52 22.27 -7.45
N ARG A 121 1.46 22.55 -6.73
CA ARG A 121 1.44 22.59 -5.26
C ARG A 121 1.46 21.18 -4.67
N GLY A 122 2.58 20.48 -4.81
CA GLY A 122 2.78 19.12 -4.30
C GLY A 122 2.73 18.04 -5.37
N GLY A 123 2.35 16.83 -5.00
CA GLY A 123 2.24 15.68 -5.91
C GLY A 123 0.82 15.44 -6.44
N GLY A 124 -0.17 16.23 -6.00
CA GLY A 124 -1.57 16.03 -6.40
C GLY A 124 -2.03 14.59 -6.16
N ARG A 125 -2.63 13.98 -7.19
CA ARG A 125 -3.07 12.57 -7.19
C ARG A 125 -1.92 11.56 -7.18
N SER A 126 -0.70 11.95 -7.61
CA SER A 126 0.48 11.08 -7.56
C SER A 126 1.15 11.01 -6.18
N SER A 127 0.68 11.79 -5.23
CA SER A 127 1.19 11.81 -3.86
C SER A 127 0.73 10.58 -3.07
N ALA A 128 1.62 10.02 -2.23
CA ALA A 128 1.26 8.97 -1.27
C ALA A 128 0.16 9.41 -0.27
N ARG A 129 -0.19 10.70 -0.21
CA ARG A 129 -1.32 11.22 0.57
C ARG A 129 -2.66 10.59 0.15
N GLU A 130 -2.83 10.30 -1.14
CA GLU A 130 -4.01 9.67 -1.72
C GLU A 130 -4.33 8.31 -1.06
N THR A 131 -3.32 7.58 -0.62
CA THR A 131 -3.47 6.27 0.02
C THR A 131 -4.27 6.30 1.33
N ALA A 132 -4.51 7.47 1.94
CA ALA A 132 -5.39 7.60 3.09
C ALA A 132 -6.81 7.08 2.78
N SER A 133 -7.36 7.43 1.61
CA SER A 133 -8.68 6.93 1.18
C SER A 133 -8.70 5.41 0.95
N ARG A 134 -7.57 4.83 0.52
CA ARG A 134 -7.45 3.36 0.37
C ARG A 134 -7.46 2.66 1.71
N VAL A 135 -6.82 3.23 2.74
CA VAL A 135 -6.78 2.65 4.09
C VAL A 135 -8.16 2.69 4.75
N VAL A 136 -8.94 3.76 4.56
CA VAL A 136 -10.35 3.79 5.03
C VAL A 136 -11.14 2.63 4.43
N ALA A 137 -11.09 2.47 3.10
CA ALA A 137 -11.83 1.40 2.44
C ALA A 137 -11.28 0.00 2.80
N GLY A 138 -9.95 -0.13 2.95
CA GLY A 138 -9.30 -1.36 3.41
C GLY A 138 -9.69 -1.75 4.84
N ALA A 139 -9.83 -0.78 5.74
CA ALA A 139 -10.32 -1.03 7.10
C ALA A 139 -11.77 -1.56 7.09
N ILE A 140 -12.66 -0.93 6.29
CA ILE A 140 -14.03 -1.44 6.12
C ILE A 140 -14.04 -2.84 5.48
N ALA A 141 -13.16 -3.09 4.50
CA ALA A 141 -13.00 -4.42 3.91
C ALA A 141 -12.56 -5.47 4.95
N LYS A 142 -11.60 -5.13 5.83
CA LYS A 142 -11.17 -6.02 6.93
C LYS A 142 -12.32 -6.37 7.87
N LEU A 143 -13.24 -5.45 8.18
CA LEU A 143 -14.43 -5.73 8.99
C LEU A 143 -15.39 -6.74 8.32
N ILE A 144 -15.40 -6.82 6.99
CA ILE A 144 -16.18 -7.80 6.23
C ILE A 144 -15.47 -9.15 6.18
N LEU A 145 -14.15 -9.15 6.08
CA LEU A 145 -13.32 -10.35 5.95
C LEU A 145 -13.20 -11.17 7.23
N LYS A 146 -13.45 -10.58 8.40
CA LYS A 146 -13.50 -11.21 9.74
C LYS A 146 -12.32 -12.15 10.05
N GLU A 147 -12.48 -13.45 9.67
CA GLU A 147 -11.52 -14.52 10.00
C GLU A 147 -10.23 -14.47 9.16
N ILE A 148 -10.23 -13.76 8.03
CA ILE A 148 -9.05 -13.62 7.18
C ILE A 148 -8.14 -12.58 7.79
N LYS A 149 -6.98 -13.02 8.28
CA LYS A 149 -5.98 -12.15 8.88
C LYS A 149 -4.98 -11.69 7.83
N ILE A 150 -4.79 -10.40 7.69
CA ILE A 150 -3.87 -9.78 6.74
C ILE A 150 -2.80 -9.03 7.53
N THR A 151 -1.57 -9.48 7.44
CA THR A 151 -0.45 -8.92 8.19
C THR A 151 0.68 -8.56 7.21
N ALA A 152 1.09 -7.31 7.19
CA ALA A 152 2.26 -6.89 6.43
C ALA A 152 3.36 -6.36 7.35
N HIS A 153 4.61 -6.52 6.92
CA HIS A 153 5.77 -6.07 7.67
C HIS A 153 6.94 -5.73 6.73
N VAL A 154 7.86 -4.90 7.21
CA VAL A 154 9.06 -4.56 6.45
C VAL A 154 10.06 -5.71 6.51
N THR A 155 10.51 -6.17 5.36
CA THR A 155 11.51 -7.24 5.21
C THR A 155 12.86 -6.74 4.73
N SER A 156 12.92 -5.57 4.07
CA SER A 156 14.21 -4.95 3.77
C SER A 156 14.17 -3.42 3.77
N VAL A 157 15.31 -2.81 4.06
CA VAL A 157 15.60 -1.40 3.84
C VAL A 157 17.00 -1.29 3.22
N GLY A 158 17.04 -0.86 1.96
CA GLY A 158 18.27 -0.94 1.18
C GLY A 158 18.82 -2.36 1.12
N ASN A 159 20.05 -2.56 1.58
CA ASN A 159 20.72 -3.88 1.60
C ASN A 159 20.52 -4.64 2.91
N ILE A 160 19.88 -4.06 3.91
CA ILE A 160 19.58 -4.73 5.18
C ILE A 160 18.29 -5.51 5.01
N LYS A 161 18.35 -6.83 5.17
CA LYS A 161 17.24 -7.75 4.90
C LYS A 161 17.04 -8.75 6.05
N VAL A 162 15.78 -9.12 6.29
CA VAL A 162 15.40 -10.24 7.16
C VAL A 162 15.60 -11.54 6.40
N ASP A 163 16.43 -12.44 6.90
CA ASP A 163 16.72 -13.73 6.25
C ASP A 163 15.72 -14.84 6.62
N ALA A 164 14.91 -14.62 7.66
CA ALA A 164 13.97 -15.63 8.15
C ALA A 164 12.71 -15.70 7.27
N HIS A 165 12.26 -16.92 6.99
CA HIS A 165 10.96 -17.17 6.36
C HIS A 165 9.83 -16.68 7.29
N TYR A 166 8.73 -16.17 6.71
CA TYR A 166 7.62 -15.57 7.46
C TYR A 166 7.06 -16.46 8.58
N SER A 167 7.01 -17.78 8.39
CA SER A 167 6.52 -18.75 9.37
C SER A 167 7.35 -18.86 10.65
N LYS A 168 8.55 -18.24 10.68
CA LYS A 168 9.46 -18.21 11.84
C LYS A 168 9.45 -16.85 12.54
N LEU A 169 8.69 -15.89 12.05
CA LEU A 169 8.63 -14.53 12.57
C LEU A 169 7.46 -14.36 13.55
N ASP A 170 7.68 -13.58 14.60
CA ASP A 170 6.63 -13.18 15.53
C ASP A 170 6.03 -11.84 15.07
N PHE A 171 4.89 -11.90 14.43
CA PHE A 171 4.17 -10.73 13.92
C PHE A 171 3.62 -9.81 15.03
N SER A 172 3.54 -10.26 16.29
CA SER A 172 3.14 -9.40 17.40
C SER A 172 4.16 -8.28 17.68
N THR A 173 5.38 -8.43 17.20
CA THR A 173 6.48 -7.47 17.39
C THR A 173 6.50 -6.32 16.36
N ILE A 174 5.71 -6.41 15.30
CA ILE A 174 5.75 -5.46 14.16
C ILE A 174 5.53 -4.00 14.62
N GLU A 175 4.53 -3.74 15.42
CA GLU A 175 4.22 -2.38 15.87
C GLU A 175 5.08 -1.92 17.07
N ASN A 176 5.98 -2.78 17.60
CA ASN A 176 6.87 -2.45 18.71
C ASN A 176 8.11 -1.64 18.27
N ASN A 177 8.31 -1.45 16.97
CA ASN A 177 9.42 -0.69 16.43
C ASN A 177 8.96 0.24 15.28
N PRO A 178 9.64 1.38 15.06
CA PRO A 178 9.19 2.39 14.09
C PRO A 178 9.38 1.95 12.64
N VAL A 179 10.15 0.88 12.38
CA VAL A 179 10.36 0.32 11.04
C VAL A 179 9.22 -0.61 10.63
N ARG A 180 8.51 -1.20 11.62
CA ARG A 180 7.52 -2.27 11.40
C ARG A 180 8.12 -3.53 10.81
N CYS A 181 9.28 -3.92 11.33
CA CYS A 181 9.94 -5.17 10.99
C CYS A 181 9.64 -6.22 12.09
N ALA A 182 9.31 -7.45 11.69
CA ALA A 182 9.00 -8.56 12.61
C ALA A 182 10.23 -9.22 13.22
N ASP A 183 11.44 -8.84 12.80
CA ASP A 183 12.71 -9.23 13.42
C ASP A 183 13.30 -8.05 14.21
N PRO A 184 13.28 -8.07 15.56
CA PRO A 184 13.71 -6.94 16.39
C PRO A 184 15.17 -6.53 16.19
N LYS A 185 16.06 -7.50 15.91
CA LYS A 185 17.47 -7.22 15.68
C LYS A 185 17.67 -6.45 14.37
N THR A 186 17.12 -6.96 13.28
CA THR A 186 17.18 -6.33 11.96
C THR A 186 16.45 -4.99 11.96
N ALA A 187 15.36 -4.83 12.75
CA ALA A 187 14.64 -3.57 12.92
C ALA A 187 15.56 -2.43 13.41
N ILE A 188 16.44 -2.71 14.38
CA ILE A 188 17.40 -1.74 14.91
C ILE A 188 18.42 -1.33 13.84
N GLU A 189 18.92 -2.29 13.06
CA GLU A 189 19.87 -2.03 11.98
C GLU A 189 19.23 -1.15 10.89
N MET A 190 18.00 -1.49 10.47
CA MET A 190 17.21 -0.73 9.50
C MET A 190 16.93 0.70 9.99
N GLU A 191 16.54 0.86 11.25
CA GLU A 191 16.26 2.17 11.83
C GLU A 191 17.50 3.07 11.83
N ASN A 192 18.65 2.53 12.23
CA ASN A 192 19.92 3.25 12.22
C ASN A 192 20.33 3.65 10.80
N PHE A 193 20.14 2.77 9.83
CA PHE A 193 20.44 3.04 8.42
C PHE A 193 19.53 4.15 7.87
N ILE A 194 18.22 4.14 8.14
CA ILE A 194 17.31 5.21 7.73
C ILE A 194 17.73 6.56 8.33
N LYS A 195 18.14 6.58 9.61
CA LYS A 195 18.65 7.79 10.29
C LYS A 195 19.92 8.32 9.62
N GLN A 196 20.83 7.43 9.20
CA GLN A 196 22.04 7.79 8.45
C GLN A 196 21.68 8.41 7.11
N ILE A 197 20.88 7.74 6.27
CA ILE A 197 20.43 8.22 4.96
C ILE A 197 19.76 9.60 5.09
N ARG A 198 18.93 9.80 6.13
CA ARG A 198 18.33 11.11 6.40
C ARG A 198 19.37 12.19 6.65
N LYS A 199 20.43 11.91 7.42
CA LYS A 199 21.53 12.88 7.68
C LYS A 199 22.30 13.22 6.40
N GLU A 200 22.42 12.27 5.48
CA GLU A 200 23.05 12.46 4.19
C GLU A 200 22.19 13.29 3.21
N GLY A 201 20.93 13.58 3.58
CA GLY A 201 19.98 14.28 2.71
C GLY A 201 19.49 13.43 1.55
N ASP A 202 19.53 12.11 1.68
CA ASP A 202 19.15 11.13 0.67
C ASP A 202 17.91 10.33 1.06
N THR A 203 17.52 9.35 0.25
CA THR A 203 16.39 8.45 0.49
C THR A 203 16.77 7.02 0.14
N VAL A 204 16.09 6.06 0.75
CA VAL A 204 16.29 4.63 0.50
C VAL A 204 14.95 3.94 0.29
N GLY A 205 14.93 2.92 -0.55
CA GLY A 205 13.80 2.01 -0.74
C GLY A 205 13.90 0.79 0.15
N GLY A 206 13.07 -0.20 -0.13
CA GLY A 206 13.05 -1.47 0.58
C GLY A 206 11.86 -2.33 0.17
N GLU A 207 11.57 -3.35 0.97
CA GLU A 207 10.53 -4.32 0.68
C GLU A 207 9.56 -4.46 1.85
N VAL A 208 8.28 -4.69 1.51
CA VAL A 208 7.23 -5.07 2.44
C VAL A 208 6.72 -6.44 2.04
N SER A 209 6.74 -7.38 2.98
CA SER A 209 6.07 -8.68 2.84
C SER A 209 4.68 -8.62 3.44
N CYS A 210 3.74 -9.35 2.85
CA CYS A 210 2.38 -9.50 3.37
C CYS A 210 2.03 -10.98 3.42
N VAL A 211 1.43 -11.40 4.53
CA VAL A 211 0.93 -12.75 4.76
C VAL A 211 -0.57 -12.66 5.03
N ILE A 212 -1.34 -13.49 4.35
CA ILE A 212 -2.79 -13.62 4.49
C ILE A 212 -3.09 -15.02 5.01
N GLU A 213 -3.52 -15.09 6.25
CA GLU A 213 -3.86 -16.33 6.94
C GLU A 213 -5.37 -16.58 6.88
N ASN A 214 -5.79 -17.82 6.97
CA ASN A 214 -7.20 -18.26 6.98
C ASN A 214 -8.00 -17.87 5.72
N CYS A 215 -7.32 -17.69 4.59
CA CYS A 215 -8.01 -17.44 3.33
C CYS A 215 -8.78 -18.70 2.89
N PRO A 216 -10.11 -18.62 2.66
CA PRO A 216 -10.87 -19.78 2.21
C PRO A 216 -10.43 -20.21 0.80
N ILE A 217 -10.63 -21.51 0.51
CA ILE A 217 -10.46 -22.03 -0.84
C ILE A 217 -11.51 -21.41 -1.76
N GLY A 218 -11.09 -21.00 -2.98
CA GLY A 218 -12.01 -20.61 -4.04
C GLY A 218 -12.05 -19.12 -4.35
N LEU A 219 -11.19 -18.29 -3.77
CA LEU A 219 -11.09 -16.87 -4.15
C LEU A 219 -10.19 -16.70 -5.35
N GLY A 220 -10.68 -15.98 -6.36
CA GLY A 220 -9.97 -15.77 -7.63
C GLY A 220 -10.57 -16.53 -8.79
N GLU A 221 -10.10 -16.25 -10.02
CA GLU A 221 -10.59 -16.80 -11.26
C GLU A 221 -9.46 -17.49 -12.04
N PRO A 222 -9.78 -18.44 -12.96
CA PRO A 222 -8.74 -19.29 -13.55
C PRO A 222 -7.95 -18.66 -14.69
N VAL A 223 -8.43 -17.59 -15.36
CA VAL A 223 -7.78 -17.08 -16.57
C VAL A 223 -7.23 -15.68 -16.39
N PHE A 224 -8.02 -14.62 -16.53
CA PHE A 224 -7.51 -13.24 -16.51
C PHE A 224 -7.52 -12.62 -15.11
N ASP A 225 -8.57 -12.85 -14.34
CA ASP A 225 -8.77 -12.26 -13.01
C ASP A 225 -8.25 -13.21 -11.92
N LYS A 226 -7.05 -13.76 -12.13
CA LYS A 226 -6.37 -14.61 -11.14
C LYS A 226 -6.10 -13.82 -9.87
N LEU A 227 -6.29 -14.43 -8.71
CA LEU A 227 -6.09 -13.76 -7.43
C LEU A 227 -4.72 -13.08 -7.31
N HIS A 228 -3.65 -13.75 -7.73
CA HIS A 228 -2.31 -13.15 -7.71
C HIS A 228 -2.14 -12.02 -8.74
N ALA A 229 -2.87 -12.05 -9.85
CA ALA A 229 -2.83 -10.97 -10.84
C ALA A 229 -3.52 -9.71 -10.30
N GLU A 230 -4.65 -9.84 -9.64
CA GLU A 230 -5.34 -8.71 -9.01
C GLU A 230 -4.60 -8.21 -7.76
N LEU A 231 -3.97 -9.09 -6.96
CA LEU A 231 -3.05 -8.67 -5.90
C LEU A 231 -1.86 -7.88 -6.48
N GLY A 232 -1.25 -8.36 -7.57
CA GLY A 232 -0.18 -7.65 -8.27
C GLY A 232 -0.62 -6.29 -8.79
N LYS A 233 -1.78 -6.20 -9.43
CA LYS A 233 -2.38 -4.93 -9.90
C LYS A 233 -2.63 -3.97 -8.74
N ALA A 234 -3.15 -4.47 -7.61
CA ALA A 234 -3.38 -3.68 -6.41
C ALA A 234 -2.07 -3.11 -5.87
N MET A 235 -1.04 -3.96 -5.69
CA MET A 235 0.26 -3.57 -5.15
C MET A 235 1.01 -2.61 -6.09
N LEU A 236 1.05 -2.89 -7.40
CA LEU A 236 1.69 -2.03 -8.40
C LEU A 236 0.98 -0.67 -8.57
N SER A 237 -0.26 -0.53 -8.10
CA SER A 237 -0.97 0.75 -8.03
C SER A 237 -0.53 1.65 -6.88
N ILE A 238 0.21 1.12 -5.89
CA ILE A 238 0.71 1.89 -4.75
C ILE A 238 1.89 2.76 -5.21
N ASN A 239 1.93 4.00 -4.73
CA ASN A 239 3.01 4.94 -5.06
C ASN A 239 4.38 4.35 -4.69
N ALA A 240 5.37 4.55 -5.54
CA ALA A 240 6.75 4.08 -5.42
C ALA A 240 6.97 2.56 -5.59
N VAL A 241 5.95 1.75 -5.75
CA VAL A 241 6.13 0.31 -6.02
C VAL A 241 6.79 0.10 -7.38
N LYS A 242 7.71 -0.87 -7.43
CA LYS A 242 8.49 -1.27 -8.62
C LYS A 242 8.50 -2.77 -8.87
N GLY A 243 8.13 -3.58 -7.89
CA GLY A 243 8.11 -5.02 -8.03
C GLY A 243 7.06 -5.65 -7.15
N PHE A 244 6.57 -6.80 -7.60
CA PHE A 244 5.66 -7.69 -6.90
C PHE A 244 6.07 -9.12 -7.22
N GLU A 245 6.16 -9.95 -6.20
CA GLU A 245 6.29 -11.41 -6.35
C GLU A 245 5.45 -12.11 -5.27
N TYR A 246 4.98 -13.32 -5.56
CA TYR A 246 4.20 -14.12 -4.61
C TYR A 246 4.70 -15.56 -4.56
N GLY A 247 4.46 -16.24 -3.45
CA GLY A 247 4.98 -17.59 -3.24
C GLY A 247 6.50 -17.60 -3.37
N SER A 248 7.04 -18.61 -4.05
CA SER A 248 8.47 -18.72 -4.32
C SER A 248 9.06 -17.63 -5.25
N GLY A 249 8.20 -16.83 -5.89
CA GLY A 249 8.60 -15.68 -6.68
C GLY A 249 9.66 -15.98 -7.74
N PHE A 250 10.63 -15.09 -7.90
CA PHE A 250 11.74 -15.28 -8.84
C PHE A 250 12.66 -16.45 -8.48
N ASP A 251 12.76 -16.82 -7.19
CA ASP A 251 13.58 -17.96 -6.78
C ASP A 251 12.99 -19.30 -7.23
N GLY A 252 11.67 -19.39 -7.34
CA GLY A 252 10.99 -20.55 -7.91
C GLY A 252 11.44 -20.90 -9.35
N SER A 253 11.83 -19.88 -10.13
CA SER A 253 12.32 -20.08 -11.51
C SER A 253 13.65 -20.84 -11.59
N LYS A 254 14.39 -20.94 -10.49
CA LYS A 254 15.67 -21.64 -10.37
C LYS A 254 15.50 -23.09 -9.96
N LEU A 255 14.31 -23.51 -9.52
CA LEU A 255 14.01 -24.84 -9.02
C LEU A 255 13.58 -25.79 -10.15
N LYS A 256 13.85 -27.09 -9.94
CA LYS A 256 13.23 -28.14 -10.76
C LYS A 256 11.77 -28.35 -10.32
N GLY A 257 10.90 -28.82 -11.21
CA GLY A 257 9.51 -29.10 -10.87
C GLY A 257 9.34 -30.00 -9.64
N SER A 258 10.19 -31.06 -9.52
CA SER A 258 10.20 -31.94 -8.35
C SER A 258 10.60 -31.28 -7.02
N GLN A 259 11.23 -30.12 -7.08
CA GLN A 259 11.61 -29.33 -5.89
C GLN A 259 10.58 -28.25 -5.57
N HIS A 260 9.86 -27.80 -6.61
CA HIS A 260 8.87 -26.71 -6.49
C HIS A 260 7.46 -27.22 -6.20
N ASN A 261 7.11 -28.43 -6.65
CA ASN A 261 5.74 -28.94 -6.50
C ASN A 261 5.37 -29.14 -5.04
N ASP A 262 4.25 -28.56 -4.65
CA ASP A 262 3.67 -28.66 -3.30
C ASP A 262 2.85 -29.96 -3.23
N SER A 263 3.38 -31.02 -2.60
CA SER A 263 2.71 -32.31 -2.44
C SER A 263 1.51 -32.19 -1.50
N PHE A 264 0.37 -32.80 -1.86
CA PHE A 264 -0.79 -32.84 -0.98
C PHE A 264 -0.63 -33.88 0.12
N ASN A 265 -1.08 -33.53 1.31
CA ASN A 265 -1.29 -34.46 2.42
C ASN A 265 -2.74 -34.98 2.46
N SER A 266 -3.02 -35.90 3.38
CA SER A 266 -4.37 -36.52 3.53
C SER A 266 -5.46 -35.52 3.93
N ASP A 267 -5.11 -34.37 4.48
CA ASP A 267 -6.06 -33.34 4.96
C ASP A 267 -6.40 -32.33 3.83
N GLY A 268 -5.92 -32.58 2.60
CA GLY A 268 -6.13 -31.70 1.44
C GLY A 268 -5.30 -30.42 1.49
N LYS A 269 -4.35 -30.30 2.44
CA LYS A 269 -3.35 -29.23 2.48
C LYS A 269 -2.08 -29.65 1.77
N THR A 270 -1.21 -28.72 1.52
CA THR A 270 0.11 -29.02 0.94
C THR A 270 1.20 -29.07 2.01
N GLU A 271 2.22 -29.93 1.81
CA GLU A 271 3.37 -30.07 2.72
C GLU A 271 4.31 -28.86 2.67
N THR A 272 4.42 -28.24 1.48
CA THR A 272 5.14 -27.01 1.22
C THR A 272 4.17 -25.97 0.66
N ASN A 273 4.59 -24.73 0.54
CA ASN A 273 3.75 -23.65 0.03
C ASN A 273 4.51 -22.76 -0.98
N ASN A 274 5.23 -23.39 -1.91
CA ASN A 274 5.95 -22.69 -2.97
C ASN A 274 4.99 -21.90 -3.89
N SER A 275 3.78 -22.42 -4.07
CA SER A 275 2.68 -21.77 -4.82
C SER A 275 2.14 -20.51 -4.14
N GLY A 276 2.52 -20.24 -2.88
CA GLY A 276 2.10 -19.04 -2.15
C GLY A 276 0.58 -18.96 -1.92
N GLY A 277 -0.08 -20.09 -1.60
CA GLY A 277 -1.50 -20.17 -1.28
C GLY A 277 -2.44 -20.06 -2.50
N ILE A 278 -1.91 -20.01 -3.73
CA ILE A 278 -2.69 -19.79 -4.95
C ILE A 278 -2.29 -20.81 -6.02
N GLN A 279 -3.24 -21.61 -6.46
CA GLN A 279 -3.07 -22.59 -7.53
C GLN A 279 -4.08 -22.34 -8.66
N GLY A 280 -3.62 -22.32 -9.91
CA GLY A 280 -4.48 -22.02 -11.06
C GLY A 280 -5.12 -20.62 -11.07
N GLY A 281 -4.69 -19.71 -10.18
CA GLY A 281 -5.28 -18.37 -10.00
C GLY A 281 -6.28 -18.28 -8.85
N ILE A 282 -6.50 -19.37 -8.12
CA ILE A 282 -7.54 -19.53 -7.09
C ILE A 282 -6.84 -19.87 -5.76
N SER A 283 -7.32 -19.30 -4.65
CA SER A 283 -6.81 -19.64 -3.32
C SER A 283 -7.03 -21.12 -2.98
N ASN A 284 -6.03 -21.77 -2.39
CA ASN A 284 -6.02 -23.20 -2.08
C ASN A 284 -6.16 -23.51 -0.57
N GLY A 285 -6.39 -22.49 0.27
CA GLY A 285 -6.54 -22.65 1.71
C GLY A 285 -5.24 -22.62 2.52
N MET A 286 -4.08 -22.56 1.86
CA MET A 286 -2.80 -22.26 2.50
C MET A 286 -2.63 -20.75 2.67
N ASP A 287 -1.65 -20.33 3.48
CA ASP A 287 -1.32 -18.92 3.61
C ASP A 287 -0.94 -18.32 2.25
N ILE A 288 -1.51 -17.17 1.94
CA ILE A 288 -1.06 -16.40 0.77
C ILE A 288 0.02 -15.43 1.23
N TYR A 289 1.20 -15.49 0.60
CA TYR A 289 2.27 -14.56 0.90
C TYR A 289 2.89 -13.96 -0.34
N PHE A 290 3.29 -12.69 -0.25
CA PHE A 290 3.88 -11.95 -1.34
C PHE A 290 4.78 -10.82 -0.85
N ASN A 291 5.69 -10.36 -1.71
CA ASN A 291 6.63 -9.28 -1.47
C ASN A 291 6.37 -8.11 -2.43
N VAL A 292 6.55 -6.89 -1.92
CA VAL A 292 6.36 -5.64 -2.67
C VAL A 292 7.60 -4.77 -2.53
N ALA A 293 8.27 -4.48 -3.65
CA ALA A 293 9.47 -3.66 -3.69
C ALA A 293 9.14 -2.19 -3.94
N PHE A 294 9.69 -1.32 -3.10
CA PHE A 294 9.51 0.14 -3.15
C PHE A 294 10.81 0.84 -3.52
N LYS A 295 10.77 1.70 -4.54
CA LYS A 295 11.92 2.56 -4.87
C LYS A 295 12.14 3.65 -3.81
N PRO A 296 13.35 4.25 -3.74
CA PRO A 296 13.59 5.46 -2.97
C PRO A 296 12.65 6.61 -3.34
N VAL A 297 12.38 7.51 -2.40
CA VAL A 297 11.59 8.73 -2.65
C VAL A 297 12.35 9.63 -3.62
N ALA A 298 11.65 10.16 -4.61
CA ALA A 298 12.26 10.95 -5.69
C ALA A 298 12.81 12.32 -5.22
N THR A 299 12.23 12.90 -4.16
CA THR A 299 12.66 14.21 -3.66
C THR A 299 13.76 14.06 -2.62
N ILE A 300 14.99 14.44 -2.97
CA ILE A 300 16.18 14.39 -2.10
C ILE A 300 16.72 15.80 -1.85
N MET A 301 17.49 15.97 -0.75
CA MET A 301 18.10 17.26 -0.36
C MET A 301 19.44 17.52 -1.05
N LYS A 302 19.84 16.68 -1.99
CA LYS A 302 21.03 16.84 -2.84
C LYS A 302 20.66 17.56 -4.13
N SER A 303 21.62 18.28 -4.75
CA SER A 303 21.44 18.87 -6.08
C SER A 303 21.30 17.77 -7.12
N GLN A 304 20.36 17.94 -8.03
CA GLN A 304 20.08 17.01 -9.12
C GLN A 304 19.91 17.78 -10.43
N LYS A 305 20.47 17.25 -11.51
CA LYS A 305 20.22 17.77 -12.87
C LYS A 305 18.80 17.42 -13.31
N THR A 306 18.14 18.37 -13.94
CA THR A 306 16.79 18.21 -14.48
C THR A 306 16.56 19.22 -15.61
N ILE A 307 15.29 19.35 -16.03
CA ILE A 307 14.87 20.35 -17.04
C ILE A 307 13.73 21.22 -16.49
N ASP A 308 13.63 22.43 -17.03
CA ASP A 308 12.49 23.31 -16.85
C ASP A 308 11.37 23.03 -17.88
N SER A 309 10.27 23.79 -17.81
CA SER A 309 9.13 23.69 -18.75
C SER A 309 9.48 24.02 -20.20
N ASN A 310 10.59 24.71 -20.45
CA ASN A 310 11.11 25.07 -21.75
C ASN A 310 12.17 24.09 -22.26
N ASN A 311 12.42 22.97 -21.53
CA ASN A 311 13.45 21.97 -21.78
C ASN A 311 14.91 22.48 -21.62
N ASN A 312 15.13 23.58 -20.90
CA ASN A 312 16.47 23.99 -20.53
C ASN A 312 17.01 23.14 -19.40
N GLU A 313 18.27 22.73 -19.46
CA GLU A 313 18.95 22.05 -18.36
C GLU A 313 19.11 23.00 -17.17
N VAL A 314 18.67 22.52 -16.01
CA VAL A 314 18.73 23.25 -14.73
C VAL A 314 19.16 22.32 -13.60
N GLU A 315 19.68 22.89 -12.54
CA GLU A 315 19.89 22.17 -11.28
C GLU A 315 18.77 22.49 -10.29
N MET A 316 18.29 21.46 -9.63
CA MET A 316 17.33 21.61 -8.54
C MET A 316 17.78 20.87 -7.31
N LYS A 317 17.41 21.42 -6.15
CA LYS A 317 17.56 20.78 -4.85
C LYS A 317 16.17 20.63 -4.21
N GLY A 318 15.85 19.43 -3.78
CA GLY A 318 14.59 19.19 -3.08
C GLY A 318 14.49 20.04 -1.81
N LYS A 319 13.29 20.54 -1.55
CA LYS A 319 12.92 21.26 -0.31
C LYS A 319 11.66 20.63 0.26
N GLY A 320 11.43 20.85 1.55
CA GLY A 320 10.22 20.36 2.19
C GLY A 320 10.43 19.12 3.07
N ARG A 321 9.31 18.52 3.50
CA ARG A 321 9.26 17.44 4.49
C ARG A 321 8.95 16.12 3.78
N HIS A 322 9.98 15.35 3.45
CA HIS A 322 9.85 14.05 2.76
C HIS A 322 10.26 12.89 3.66
N ASP A 323 9.73 11.71 3.38
CA ASP A 323 10.15 10.48 4.04
C ASP A 323 11.56 10.09 3.55
N PRO A 324 12.53 9.82 4.43
CA PRO A 324 13.80 9.22 4.02
C PRO A 324 13.63 7.77 3.54
N CYS A 325 12.59 7.09 4.03
CA CYS A 325 12.18 5.76 3.60
C CYS A 325 10.65 5.64 3.72
N VAL A 326 9.97 5.17 2.66
CA VAL A 326 8.49 5.05 2.66
C VAL A 326 7.99 3.73 3.23
N VAL A 327 8.84 2.69 3.30
CA VAL A 327 8.41 1.30 3.58
C VAL A 327 7.66 1.17 4.90
N PRO A 328 8.07 1.79 6.03
CA PRO A 328 7.33 1.68 7.29
C PRO A 328 5.88 2.18 7.20
N ARG A 329 5.64 3.20 6.36
CA ARG A 329 4.30 3.75 6.13
C ARG A 329 3.52 2.99 5.08
N ALA A 330 4.19 2.21 4.24
CA ALA A 330 3.56 1.39 3.23
C ALA A 330 2.86 0.14 3.81
N VAL A 331 3.28 -0.34 4.96
CA VAL A 331 2.73 -1.53 5.62
C VAL A 331 1.19 -1.52 5.68
N PRO A 332 0.51 -0.56 6.34
CA PRO A 332 -0.95 -0.54 6.36
C PRO A 332 -1.60 -0.30 5.00
N ILE A 333 -0.88 0.27 4.03
CA ILE A 333 -1.38 0.47 2.67
C ILE A 333 -1.39 -0.86 1.90
N VAL A 334 -0.35 -1.67 2.05
CA VAL A 334 -0.26 -3.02 1.47
C VAL A 334 -1.38 -3.89 2.03
N GLU A 335 -1.59 -3.89 3.35
CA GLU A 335 -2.69 -4.60 3.99
C GLU A 335 -4.06 -4.14 3.47
N ALA A 336 -4.28 -2.83 3.36
CA ALA A 336 -5.53 -2.26 2.89
C ALA A 336 -5.83 -2.69 1.44
N MET A 337 -4.83 -2.64 0.56
CA MET A 337 -5.01 -3.04 -0.83
C MET A 337 -5.23 -4.54 -0.99
N ALA A 338 -4.59 -5.37 -0.15
CA ALA A 338 -4.87 -6.81 -0.09
C ALA A 338 -6.32 -7.06 0.37
N ALA A 339 -6.78 -6.35 1.41
CA ALA A 339 -8.15 -6.46 1.89
C ALA A 339 -9.19 -6.09 0.82
N LEU A 340 -8.92 -5.05 0.01
CA LEU A 340 -9.81 -4.65 -1.09
C LEU A 340 -9.93 -5.74 -2.17
N VAL A 341 -8.84 -6.43 -2.51
CA VAL A 341 -8.88 -7.56 -3.44
C VAL A 341 -9.66 -8.72 -2.84
N LEU A 342 -9.34 -9.10 -1.61
CA LEU A 342 -9.96 -10.27 -0.98
C LEU A 342 -11.46 -10.09 -0.74
N VAL A 343 -11.91 -8.91 -0.31
CA VAL A 343 -13.34 -8.65 -0.10
C VAL A 343 -14.11 -8.71 -1.41
N ASP A 344 -13.53 -8.19 -2.49
CA ASP A 344 -14.16 -8.25 -3.81
C ASP A 344 -14.36 -9.70 -4.26
N TYR A 345 -13.32 -10.54 -4.16
CA TYR A 345 -13.42 -11.98 -4.48
C TYR A 345 -14.30 -12.77 -3.49
N LEU A 346 -14.32 -12.39 -2.22
CA LEU A 346 -15.24 -13.03 -1.27
C LEU A 346 -16.70 -12.78 -1.67
N LEU A 347 -17.02 -11.57 -2.12
CA LEU A 347 -18.36 -11.22 -2.58
C LEU A 347 -18.71 -11.90 -3.92
N ILE A 348 -17.74 -11.95 -4.87
CA ILE A 348 -17.90 -12.68 -6.13
C ILE A 348 -18.14 -14.16 -5.86
N ASN A 349 -17.35 -14.80 -5.01
CA ASN A 349 -17.48 -16.22 -4.68
C ASN A 349 -18.84 -16.61 -4.10
N LYS A 350 -19.53 -15.67 -3.42
CA LYS A 350 -20.91 -15.90 -2.94
C LYS A 350 -21.93 -16.05 -4.06
N LEU A 351 -21.62 -15.63 -5.27
CA LEU A 351 -22.50 -15.79 -6.43
C LEU A 351 -22.46 -17.22 -7.00
N TYR A 352 -21.41 -17.99 -6.67
CA TYR A 352 -21.24 -19.38 -7.11
C TYR A 352 -21.72 -20.41 -6.07
N LYS A 353 -22.10 -19.98 -4.90
CA LYS A 353 -22.57 -20.82 -3.78
C LYS A 353 -23.96 -20.40 -3.32
#